data_4481573d621c95a34b2bb062c9ce6d34
#
_entry.id   4481573d621c95a34b2bb062c9ce6d34
#
_cell.length_a   1.000
_cell.length_b   1.000
_cell.length_c   1.000
_cell.angle_alpha   90.00
_cell.angle_beta   90.00
_cell.angle_gamma   90.00
#
_symmetry.space_group_name_H-M   'P 1'
#
loop_
_entity.id
_entity.type
_entity.pdbx_description
1 polymer ?
#
loop_
_entity_poly.entity_id
_entity_poly.type
_entity_poly.pdbx_seq_one_letter_code
_entity_poly.pdbx_strand_id
1 'polypeptide(L)'
;KTFYLDTDASGTVVLQTVFGDNNPQNPWAGPGGYLANGGFEEGPASWSSWPPELTNWEVNDLHPFEGMHSLQITPRNDDSDANPEWTPLYQSFSADGLNLEAGNYMHMHGHGMTPSGDAVSGNNYGYLFLEFFDAGWSQLAKYTSNVVDASATTDMWHELMVTGMVPEGTVNINVGCELWQGPEADAGAVYFDNVGMMISAGDQLSSDTEIITPKEFALLGNYPNPFNPVTTLRFDLDYTS
;
A
#
# COMPACT_ATOMS: atom_id res chain seq x y z
N LYS A 1 -1.82 -13.09 -10.11
CA LYS A 1 -3.09 -12.90 -9.38
C LYS A 1 -2.86 -13.29 -7.94
N THR A 2 -2.99 -12.34 -7.03
CA THR A 2 -2.90 -12.58 -5.59
C THR A 2 -4.31 -12.90 -5.09
N PHE A 3 -4.43 -13.93 -4.27
CA PHE A 3 -5.69 -14.32 -3.68
C PHE A 3 -5.57 -14.09 -2.18
N TYR A 4 -6.52 -13.39 -1.61
CA TYR A 4 -6.62 -13.22 -0.17
C TYR A 4 -7.78 -14.08 0.34
N LEU A 5 -7.54 -14.74 1.46
CA LEU A 5 -8.56 -15.51 2.16
C LEU A 5 -9.02 -14.67 3.34
N ASP A 6 -10.28 -14.26 3.32
CA ASP A 6 -10.91 -13.62 4.46
C ASP A 6 -11.95 -14.58 5.05
N THR A 7 -12.10 -14.56 6.37
CA THR A 7 -13.12 -15.34 7.07
C THR A 7 -14.15 -14.37 7.66
N ASP A 8 -15.40 -14.51 7.25
CA ASP A 8 -16.49 -13.80 7.92
C ASP A 8 -16.75 -14.37 9.33
N ALA A 9 -17.61 -13.68 10.09
CA ALA A 9 -17.96 -14.11 11.46
C ALA A 9 -18.66 -15.50 11.53
N SER A 10 -18.99 -16.10 10.40
CA SER A 10 -19.55 -17.45 10.30
C SER A 10 -18.49 -18.51 9.99
N GLY A 11 -17.22 -18.09 9.82
CA GLY A 11 -16.13 -18.99 9.43
C GLY A 11 -16.14 -19.35 7.94
N THR A 12 -16.93 -18.65 7.11
CA THR A 12 -16.93 -18.82 5.67
C THR A 12 -15.72 -18.15 5.07
N VAL A 13 -14.88 -18.90 4.36
CA VAL A 13 -13.74 -18.34 3.63
C VAL A 13 -14.23 -17.76 2.32
N VAL A 14 -14.07 -16.47 2.15
CA VAL A 14 -14.36 -15.77 0.89
C VAL A 14 -13.06 -15.60 0.12
N LEU A 15 -13.00 -16.22 -1.05
CA LEU A 15 -11.89 -16.03 -1.98
C LEU A 15 -12.15 -14.75 -2.77
N GLN A 16 -11.42 -13.71 -2.46
CA GLN A 16 -11.49 -12.45 -3.21
C GLN A 16 -10.34 -12.39 -4.22
N THR A 17 -10.66 -12.12 -5.48
CA THR A 17 -9.66 -11.73 -6.47
C THR A 17 -9.57 -10.22 -6.48
N VAL A 18 -8.42 -9.69 -6.14
CA VAL A 18 -8.16 -8.26 -6.19
C VAL A 18 -7.87 -7.86 -7.63
N PHE A 19 -8.69 -6.99 -8.18
CA PHE A 19 -8.47 -6.36 -9.48
C PHE A 19 -8.57 -4.84 -9.29
N GLY A 20 -7.42 -4.17 -9.26
CA GLY A 20 -7.37 -2.71 -9.14
C GLY A 20 -8.03 -2.16 -7.87
N ASP A 21 -7.75 -0.96 -7.56
CA ASP A 21 -8.21 -0.27 -6.35
C ASP A 21 -9.65 0.26 -6.42
N ASN A 22 -10.19 0.45 -7.61
CA ASN A 22 -11.61 0.75 -7.81
C ASN A 22 -12.53 -0.45 -7.58
N ASN A 23 -11.96 -1.58 -7.17
CA ASN A 23 -12.73 -2.73 -6.73
C ASN A 23 -13.11 -2.54 -5.25
N PRO A 24 -14.40 -2.35 -4.93
CA PRO A 24 -14.86 -2.24 -3.53
C PRO A 24 -14.61 -3.51 -2.70
N GLN A 25 -14.06 -4.55 -3.32
CA GLN A 25 -13.66 -5.81 -2.69
C GLN A 25 -12.15 -5.93 -2.53
N ASN A 26 -11.36 -4.87 -2.84
CA ASN A 26 -9.94 -4.87 -2.53
C ASN A 26 -9.77 -4.88 -1.00
N PRO A 27 -9.21 -5.96 -0.39
CA PRO A 27 -9.05 -6.02 1.06
C PRO A 27 -8.07 -4.97 1.58
N TRP A 28 -7.17 -4.47 0.74
CA TRP A 28 -6.24 -3.40 1.07
C TRP A 28 -6.90 -2.02 1.07
N ALA A 29 -7.97 -1.84 0.27
CA ALA A 29 -8.80 -0.65 0.32
C ALA A 29 -9.86 -0.73 1.42
N GLY A 30 -10.11 -1.92 1.96
CA GLY A 30 -11.16 -2.22 2.93
C GLY A 30 -12.59 -2.07 2.38
N PRO A 31 -13.62 -2.60 3.07
CA PRO A 31 -15.01 -2.31 2.74
C PRO A 31 -15.30 -0.84 3.06
N GLY A 32 -15.27 0.01 2.04
CA GLY A 32 -15.40 1.45 2.18
C GLY A 32 -14.09 2.22 2.02
N GLY A 33 -12.97 1.52 1.72
CA GLY A 33 -11.68 2.08 1.32
C GLY A 33 -11.05 2.98 2.38
N TYR A 34 -10.10 2.46 3.15
CA TYR A 34 -9.29 3.35 4.00
C TYR A 34 -8.46 4.31 3.12
N LEU A 35 -8.00 3.85 1.96
CA LEU A 35 -7.25 4.66 1.01
C LEU A 35 -8.07 4.86 -0.26
N ALA A 36 -8.42 6.10 -0.57
CA ALA A 36 -9.17 6.42 -1.77
C ALA A 36 -8.23 6.51 -2.98
N ASN A 37 -8.70 6.03 -4.15
CA ASN A 37 -7.98 6.18 -5.42
C ASN A 37 -6.50 5.72 -5.37
N GLY A 38 -6.22 4.56 -4.79
CA GLY A 38 -4.85 4.03 -4.66
C GLY A 38 -4.23 3.51 -5.96
N GLY A 39 -5.02 3.24 -7.01
CA GLY A 39 -4.56 2.96 -8.38
C GLY A 39 -4.58 4.18 -9.28
N PHE A 40 -4.83 5.38 -8.72
CA PHE A 40 -4.73 6.65 -9.43
C PHE A 40 -5.66 6.81 -10.64
N GLU A 41 -6.68 5.96 -10.79
CA GLU A 41 -7.60 5.96 -11.93
C GLU A 41 -8.47 7.22 -12.02
N GLU A 42 -8.65 7.94 -10.92
CA GLU A 42 -9.34 9.23 -10.86
C GLU A 42 -8.36 10.43 -10.95
N GLY A 43 -7.18 10.22 -11.54
CA GLY A 43 -6.12 11.22 -11.59
C GLY A 43 -5.58 11.52 -10.18
N PRO A 44 -5.24 12.79 -9.85
CA PRO A 44 -4.69 13.18 -8.55
C PRO A 44 -5.72 13.26 -7.43
N ALA A 45 -6.98 12.91 -7.68
CA ALA A 45 -8.06 13.02 -6.70
C ALA A 45 -7.72 12.27 -5.40
N SER A 46 -8.02 12.88 -4.26
CA SER A 46 -7.76 12.39 -2.90
C SER A 46 -6.30 12.41 -2.45
N TRP A 47 -5.36 12.74 -3.31
CA TRP A 47 -3.94 12.84 -2.98
C TRP A 47 -3.49 14.29 -2.81
N SER A 48 -2.58 14.51 -1.87
CA SER A 48 -2.00 15.82 -1.54
C SER A 48 -0.49 15.71 -1.46
N SER A 49 0.20 16.81 -1.75
CA SER A 49 1.65 16.93 -1.56
C SER A 49 1.98 17.96 -0.48
N TRP A 50 3.17 17.89 0.08
CA TRP A 50 3.71 18.92 0.96
C TRP A 50 5.16 19.25 0.60
N PRO A 51 5.50 20.53 0.38
CA PRO A 51 4.57 21.66 0.29
C PRO A 51 3.56 21.53 -0.88
N PRO A 52 2.40 22.19 -0.81
CA PRO A 52 1.32 21.97 -1.79
C PRO A 52 1.63 22.48 -3.21
N GLU A 53 2.65 23.32 -3.34
CA GLU A 53 3.13 23.83 -4.63
C GLU A 53 4.05 22.89 -5.41
N LEU A 54 4.33 21.69 -4.89
CA LEU A 54 5.15 20.71 -5.61
C LEU A 54 4.50 20.30 -6.92
N THR A 55 5.29 20.36 -8.00
CA THR A 55 4.88 20.06 -9.37
C THR A 55 5.69 18.93 -10.01
N ASN A 56 6.58 18.31 -9.25
CA ASN A 56 7.44 17.22 -9.72
C ASN A 56 6.79 15.83 -9.53
N TRP A 57 5.47 15.76 -9.64
CA TRP A 57 4.70 14.56 -9.66
C TRP A 57 3.48 14.72 -10.57
N GLU A 58 3.04 13.64 -11.16
CA GLU A 58 1.83 13.60 -11.98
C GLU A 58 1.21 12.20 -11.99
N VAL A 59 -0.07 12.13 -12.31
CA VAL A 59 -0.74 10.88 -12.65
C VAL A 59 -0.85 10.81 -14.17
N ASN A 60 -0.33 9.73 -14.76
CA ASN A 60 -0.28 9.56 -16.21
C ASN A 60 -0.52 8.09 -16.63
N ASP A 61 -0.57 7.83 -17.94
CA ASP A 61 -0.83 6.53 -18.57
C ASP A 61 0.44 5.85 -19.12
N LEU A 62 1.63 6.31 -18.73
CA LEU A 62 2.88 5.84 -19.32
C LEU A 62 3.25 4.43 -18.85
N HIS A 63 3.06 4.14 -17.55
CA HIS A 63 3.48 2.88 -16.94
C HIS A 63 2.46 2.39 -15.91
N PRO A 64 1.22 2.06 -16.26
CA PRO A 64 0.28 1.50 -15.28
C PRO A 64 0.67 0.06 -14.90
N PHE A 65 0.55 -0.28 -13.61
CA PHE A 65 0.64 -1.66 -13.12
C PHE A 65 -0.69 -2.38 -13.35
N GLU A 66 -1.77 -1.74 -12.93
CA GLU A 66 -3.16 -2.15 -13.22
C GLU A 66 -3.95 -0.94 -13.72
N GLY A 67 -5.10 -1.16 -14.35
CA GLY A 67 -5.92 -0.07 -14.84
C GLY A 67 -5.30 0.69 -16.01
N MET A 68 -5.40 2.02 -15.95
CA MET A 68 -4.97 2.92 -17.03
C MET A 68 -3.95 3.97 -16.58
N HIS A 69 -3.78 4.20 -15.29
CA HIS A 69 -2.96 5.27 -14.75
C HIS A 69 -2.03 4.77 -13.64
N SER A 70 -0.96 5.51 -13.43
CA SER A 70 -0.06 5.37 -12.29
C SER A 70 0.45 6.73 -11.85
N LEU A 71 0.93 6.82 -10.62
CA LEU A 71 1.60 8.01 -10.09
C LEU A 71 3.06 8.00 -10.50
N GLN A 72 3.54 9.08 -11.11
CA GLN A 72 4.95 9.36 -11.34
C GLN A 72 5.43 10.42 -10.36
N ILE A 73 6.57 10.18 -9.70
CA ILE A 73 7.29 11.19 -8.93
C ILE A 73 8.70 11.31 -9.51
N THR A 74 9.11 12.55 -9.79
CA THR A 74 10.45 12.88 -10.30
C THR A 74 11.23 13.69 -9.26
N PRO A 75 12.56 13.73 -9.31
CA PRO A 75 13.34 14.61 -8.45
C PRO A 75 12.97 16.07 -8.63
N ARG A 76 13.14 16.86 -7.58
CA ARG A 76 13.09 18.32 -7.70
C ARG A 76 14.34 18.83 -8.41
N ASN A 77 14.17 19.75 -9.34
CA ASN A 77 15.28 20.37 -10.06
C ASN A 77 15.58 21.76 -9.53
N ASP A 78 15.29 22.03 -8.27
CA ASP A 78 15.52 23.34 -7.67
C ASP A 78 16.87 23.49 -6.95
N ASP A 79 17.80 22.63 -7.23
CA ASP A 79 19.25 22.50 -6.93
C ASP A 79 19.96 23.60 -6.14
N SER A 80 19.28 24.39 -5.35
CA SER A 80 19.90 25.52 -4.71
C SER A 80 20.62 25.19 -3.40
N ASP A 81 20.41 23.99 -2.85
CA ASP A 81 21.05 23.60 -1.62
C ASP A 81 21.47 22.12 -1.58
N ALA A 82 22.58 21.86 -0.91
CA ALA A 82 23.17 20.54 -0.73
C ALA A 82 22.41 19.68 0.31
N ASN A 83 21.13 19.94 0.51
CA ASN A 83 20.31 19.21 1.46
C ASN A 83 19.50 18.13 0.75
N PRO A 84 19.29 16.97 1.40
CA PRO A 84 18.38 15.98 0.86
C PRO A 84 16.95 16.54 0.83
N GLU A 85 16.22 16.17 -0.19
CA GLU A 85 14.83 16.55 -0.41
C GLU A 85 13.93 15.33 -0.52
N TRP A 86 12.65 15.53 -0.30
CA TRP A 86 11.65 14.48 -0.46
C TRP A 86 10.36 15.05 -1.03
N THR A 87 9.72 14.26 -1.87
CA THR A 87 8.44 14.58 -2.48
C THR A 87 7.41 13.57 -2.00
N PRO A 88 6.66 13.89 -0.94
CA PRO A 88 5.58 13.05 -0.47
C PRO A 88 4.30 13.30 -1.24
N LEU A 89 3.60 12.24 -1.58
CA LEU A 89 2.21 12.24 -2.00
C LEU A 89 1.41 11.38 -1.04
N TYR A 90 0.43 11.96 -0.36
CA TYR A 90 -0.20 11.32 0.79
C TYR A 90 -1.70 11.59 0.90
N GLN A 91 -2.34 10.76 1.72
CA GLN A 91 -3.66 11.00 2.28
C GLN A 91 -3.54 11.14 3.79
N SER A 92 -4.32 12.06 4.37
CA SER A 92 -4.33 12.33 5.81
C SER A 92 -5.58 11.76 6.45
N PHE A 93 -5.40 11.16 7.62
CA PHE A 93 -6.46 10.59 8.43
C PHE A 93 -6.37 11.08 9.88
N SER A 94 -7.47 11.01 10.59
CA SER A 94 -7.45 11.10 12.05
C SER A 94 -7.54 9.70 12.66
N ALA A 95 -6.87 9.50 13.80
CA ALA A 95 -6.95 8.24 14.52
C ALA A 95 -8.40 7.89 14.91
N ASP A 96 -9.17 8.89 15.38
CA ASP A 96 -10.59 8.75 15.69
C ASP A 96 -11.42 8.32 14.46
N GLY A 97 -11.16 8.93 13.30
CA GLY A 97 -11.87 8.62 12.05
C GLY A 97 -11.65 7.19 11.56
N LEU A 98 -10.50 6.61 11.90
CA LEU A 98 -10.15 5.23 11.60
C LEU A 98 -10.47 4.24 12.74
N ASN A 99 -10.99 4.70 13.88
CA ASN A 99 -11.14 3.94 15.13
C ASN A 99 -9.82 3.27 15.55
N LEU A 100 -8.72 4.00 15.47
CA LEU A 100 -7.38 3.51 15.65
C LEU A 100 -6.93 3.75 17.09
N GLU A 101 -6.45 2.71 17.75
CA GLU A 101 -5.93 2.75 19.11
C GLU A 101 -4.41 2.54 19.11
N ALA A 102 -3.73 3.07 20.11
CA ALA A 102 -2.31 2.77 20.34
C ALA A 102 -2.09 1.27 20.47
N GLY A 103 -1.04 0.77 19.80
CA GLY A 103 -0.76 -0.66 19.73
C GLY A 103 -1.46 -1.42 18.59
N ASN A 104 -2.41 -0.80 17.89
CA ASN A 104 -2.87 -1.35 16.61
C ASN A 104 -1.75 -1.29 15.57
N TYR A 105 -1.89 -2.02 14.49
CA TYR A 105 -0.97 -1.97 13.36
C TYR A 105 -1.65 -1.43 12.12
N MET A 106 -0.93 -0.59 11.40
CA MET A 106 -1.28 -0.17 10.06
C MET A 106 -0.33 -0.83 9.07
N HIS A 107 -0.88 -1.26 7.95
CA HIS A 107 -0.14 -1.92 6.88
C HIS A 107 -0.44 -1.18 5.58
N MET A 108 0.61 -0.88 4.81
CA MET A 108 0.45 -0.45 3.43
C MET A 108 1.10 -1.46 2.50
N HIS A 109 0.51 -1.57 1.34
CA HIS A 109 0.98 -2.37 0.23
C HIS A 109 0.82 -1.56 -1.05
N GLY A 110 1.67 -1.77 -2.01
CA GLY A 110 1.61 -1.16 -3.33
C GLY A 110 2.73 -1.68 -4.21
N HIS A 111 2.86 -1.08 -5.39
CA HIS A 111 3.90 -1.43 -6.34
C HIS A 111 4.68 -0.19 -6.73
N GLY A 112 5.99 -0.36 -6.87
CA GLY A 112 6.90 0.70 -7.31
C GLY A 112 7.77 0.22 -8.48
N MET A 113 8.07 1.13 -9.41
CA MET A 113 8.87 0.84 -10.59
C MET A 113 9.70 2.06 -10.99
N THR A 114 10.89 1.81 -11.54
CA THR A 114 11.70 2.83 -12.23
C THR A 114 11.86 2.43 -13.70
N PRO A 115 11.58 3.34 -14.67
CA PRO A 115 11.66 3.01 -16.08
C PRO A 115 13.11 3.06 -16.59
N SER A 116 13.46 2.21 -17.55
CA SER A 116 14.83 2.20 -18.14
C SER A 116 15.19 3.50 -18.87
N GLY A 117 14.18 4.22 -19.37
CA GLY A 117 14.39 5.51 -20.06
C GLY A 117 14.64 6.69 -19.13
N ASP A 118 14.31 6.56 -17.83
CA ASP A 118 14.50 7.58 -16.80
C ASP A 118 14.70 6.89 -15.43
N ALA A 119 15.71 6.02 -15.37
CA ALA A 119 15.98 5.20 -14.20
C ALA A 119 16.50 6.02 -13.03
N VAL A 120 15.99 5.68 -11.84
CA VAL A 120 16.53 6.23 -10.59
C VAL A 120 18.03 6.00 -10.51
N SER A 121 18.76 7.03 -10.13
CA SER A 121 20.22 7.01 -10.06
C SER A 121 20.75 7.56 -8.74
N GLY A 122 22.02 7.29 -8.48
CA GLY A 122 22.73 7.80 -7.31
C GLY A 122 22.09 7.34 -6.00
N ASN A 123 21.73 8.29 -5.15
CA ASN A 123 21.14 8.04 -3.84
C ASN A 123 19.61 8.22 -3.80
N ASN A 124 18.97 8.46 -4.95
CA ASN A 124 17.52 8.61 -5.01
C ASN A 124 16.82 7.27 -4.82
N TYR A 125 15.67 7.28 -4.16
CA TYR A 125 14.83 6.10 -4.00
C TYR A 125 13.37 6.44 -3.68
N GLY A 126 12.46 5.61 -4.15
CA GLY A 126 11.03 5.71 -3.85
C GLY A 126 10.56 4.64 -2.88
N TYR A 127 9.54 4.95 -2.06
CA TYR A 127 8.98 4.05 -1.05
C TYR A 127 7.57 4.43 -0.63
N LEU A 128 6.89 3.52 0.06
CA LEU A 128 5.66 3.79 0.78
C LEU A 128 5.97 4.18 2.22
N PHE A 129 5.14 5.04 2.83
CA PHE A 129 5.34 5.45 4.21
C PHE A 129 4.06 5.52 5.02
N LEU A 130 4.23 5.35 6.33
CA LEU A 130 3.26 5.61 7.38
C LEU A 130 3.86 6.62 8.36
N GLU A 131 3.20 7.74 8.60
CA GLU A 131 3.63 8.75 9.56
C GLU A 131 2.53 9.00 10.58
N PHE A 132 2.93 9.03 11.84
CA PHE A 132 2.05 9.24 12.98
C PHE A 132 2.43 10.53 13.70
N PHE A 133 1.44 11.36 13.99
CA PHE A 133 1.63 12.66 14.62
C PHE A 133 0.70 12.84 15.82
N ASP A 134 1.15 13.64 16.79
CA ASP A 134 0.31 14.10 17.89
C ASP A 134 -0.69 15.21 17.44
N ALA A 135 -1.46 15.73 18.39
CA ALA A 135 -2.43 16.82 18.13
C ALA A 135 -1.76 18.13 17.67
N GLY A 136 -0.49 18.32 17.96
CA GLY A 136 0.32 19.48 17.55
C GLY A 136 1.10 19.28 16.26
N TRP A 137 0.88 18.17 15.56
CA TRP A 137 1.64 17.76 14.37
C TRP A 137 3.13 17.49 14.64
N SER A 138 3.48 17.15 15.88
CA SER A 138 4.82 16.59 16.16
C SER A 138 4.86 15.13 15.74
N GLN A 139 5.84 14.75 14.95
CA GLN A 139 5.99 13.37 14.47
C GLN A 139 6.34 12.44 15.63
N LEU A 140 5.53 11.41 15.84
CA LEU A 140 5.73 10.37 16.84
C LEU A 140 6.51 9.18 16.26
N ALA A 141 6.19 8.80 15.01
CA ALA A 141 6.89 7.75 14.30
C ALA A 141 6.74 7.90 12.78
N LYS A 142 7.72 7.37 12.03
CA LYS A 142 7.65 7.13 10.58
C LYS A 142 8.14 5.72 10.29
N TYR A 143 7.39 4.99 9.50
CA TYR A 143 7.74 3.66 8.99
C TYR A 143 7.78 3.71 7.47
N THR A 144 8.73 3.02 6.87
CA THR A 144 8.92 2.99 5.42
C THR A 144 8.98 1.56 4.90
N SER A 145 8.57 1.35 3.66
CA SER A 145 8.69 0.07 2.96
C SER A 145 10.14 -0.22 2.55
N ASN A 146 10.36 -1.38 1.93
CA ASN A 146 11.47 -1.56 1.01
C ASN A 146 11.41 -0.50 -0.11
N VAL A 147 12.52 -0.28 -0.79
CA VAL A 147 12.70 0.85 -1.70
C VAL A 147 12.83 0.41 -3.17
N VAL A 148 12.49 1.32 -4.08
CA VAL A 148 12.91 1.28 -5.48
C VAL A 148 14.04 2.28 -5.63
N ASP A 149 15.27 1.80 -5.79
CA ASP A 149 16.50 2.58 -5.91
C ASP A 149 17.28 2.24 -7.18
N ALA A 150 18.49 2.76 -7.31
CA ALA A 150 19.36 2.54 -8.47
C ALA A 150 19.76 1.05 -8.69
N SER A 151 19.52 0.17 -7.73
CA SER A 151 19.76 -1.27 -7.86
C SER A 151 18.53 -2.05 -8.33
N ALA A 152 17.37 -1.41 -8.38
CA ALA A 152 16.13 -2.03 -8.82
C ALA A 152 16.18 -2.39 -10.31
N THR A 153 15.60 -3.54 -10.67
CA THR A 153 15.45 -3.90 -12.08
C THR A 153 14.48 -2.94 -12.74
N THR A 154 14.94 -2.24 -13.77
CA THR A 154 14.12 -1.28 -14.52
C THR A 154 13.01 -1.96 -15.30
N ASP A 155 11.92 -1.22 -15.56
CA ASP A 155 10.72 -1.68 -16.30
C ASP A 155 10.04 -2.90 -15.64
N MET A 156 10.34 -3.12 -14.35
CA MET A 156 9.71 -4.18 -13.55
C MET A 156 9.08 -3.57 -12.30
N TRP A 157 7.84 -3.94 -12.04
CA TRP A 157 7.14 -3.57 -10.82
C TRP A 157 7.61 -4.41 -9.63
N HIS A 158 7.98 -3.74 -8.55
CA HIS A 158 8.43 -4.31 -7.29
C HIS A 158 7.32 -4.13 -6.25
N GLU A 159 7.02 -5.18 -5.53
CA GLU A 159 6.09 -5.10 -4.41
C GLU A 159 6.72 -4.30 -3.27
N LEU A 160 5.97 -3.32 -2.76
CA LEU A 160 6.35 -2.47 -1.63
C LEU A 160 5.40 -2.76 -0.47
N MET A 161 5.97 -2.97 0.72
CA MET A 161 5.18 -3.26 1.93
C MET A 161 5.77 -2.55 3.14
N VAL A 162 4.91 -1.93 3.95
CA VAL A 162 5.27 -1.36 5.24
C VAL A 162 4.25 -1.72 6.30
N THR A 163 4.73 -2.00 7.49
CA THR A 163 3.92 -2.21 8.69
C THR A 163 4.42 -1.29 9.79
N GLY A 164 3.53 -0.55 10.40
CA GLY A 164 3.83 0.34 11.52
C GLY A 164 2.87 0.14 12.69
N MET A 165 3.41 0.08 13.89
CA MET A 165 2.61 0.09 15.12
C MET A 165 2.20 1.52 15.45
N VAL A 166 0.94 1.73 15.75
CA VAL A 166 0.38 3.04 16.14
C VAL A 166 0.93 3.45 17.51
N PRO A 167 1.67 4.56 17.60
CA PRO A 167 2.20 5.06 18.87
C PRO A 167 1.10 5.59 19.79
N GLU A 168 1.38 5.61 21.08
CA GLU A 168 0.55 6.34 22.05
C GLU A 168 0.55 7.84 21.75
N GLY A 169 -0.60 8.49 21.84
CA GLY A 169 -0.78 9.91 21.56
C GLY A 169 -0.98 10.25 20.08
N THR A 170 -1.11 9.26 19.20
CA THR A 170 -1.42 9.50 17.79
C THR A 170 -2.78 10.14 17.62
N VAL A 171 -2.83 11.25 16.90
CA VAL A 171 -4.05 11.98 16.53
C VAL A 171 -4.19 12.09 15.01
N ASN A 172 -3.09 12.43 14.32
CA ASN A 172 -3.05 12.63 12.88
C ASN A 172 -2.13 11.59 12.24
N ILE A 173 -2.45 11.17 11.03
CA ILE A 173 -1.75 10.13 10.30
C ILE A 173 -1.64 10.55 8.85
N ASN A 174 -0.44 10.47 8.29
CA ASN A 174 -0.23 10.56 6.84
C ASN A 174 0.25 9.21 6.31
N VAL A 175 -0.28 8.81 5.20
CA VAL A 175 0.13 7.59 4.51
C VAL A 175 0.29 7.86 3.02
N GLY A 176 1.33 7.32 2.39
CA GLY A 176 1.54 7.65 0.99
C GLY A 176 2.77 7.07 0.34
N CYS A 177 3.08 7.66 -0.81
CA CYS A 177 4.25 7.39 -1.64
C CYS A 177 5.22 8.56 -1.52
N GLU A 178 6.51 8.29 -1.52
CA GLU A 178 7.53 9.35 -1.41
C GLU A 178 8.75 9.01 -2.27
N LEU A 179 9.27 10.02 -2.95
CA LEU A 179 10.61 9.99 -3.53
C LEU A 179 11.55 10.79 -2.61
N TRP A 180 12.56 10.12 -2.08
CA TRP A 180 13.69 10.76 -1.41
C TRP A 180 14.80 11.04 -2.42
N GLN A 181 15.31 12.25 -2.39
CA GLN A 181 16.37 12.72 -3.25
C GLN A 181 17.60 13.07 -2.42
N GLY A 182 18.75 12.56 -2.81
CA GLY A 182 20.03 12.91 -2.22
C GLY A 182 20.44 14.35 -2.55
N PRO A 183 21.47 14.88 -1.84
CA PRO A 183 21.95 16.25 -2.03
C PRO A 183 22.69 16.47 -3.37
N GLU A 184 22.86 15.44 -4.16
CA GLU A 184 23.46 15.50 -5.48
C GLU A 184 22.34 15.51 -6.54
N ALA A 185 22.64 16.06 -7.72
CA ALA A 185 21.70 16.11 -8.84
C ALA A 185 21.46 14.73 -9.45
N ASP A 186 21.03 13.78 -8.61
CA ASP A 186 20.64 12.45 -9.03
C ASP A 186 19.30 12.50 -9.76
N ALA A 187 19.14 11.66 -10.76
CA ALA A 187 18.01 11.71 -11.69
C ALA A 187 17.12 10.48 -11.53
N GLY A 188 16.05 10.46 -12.29
CA GLY A 188 15.19 9.31 -12.49
C GLY A 188 13.86 9.41 -11.77
N ALA A 189 12.86 8.78 -12.37
CA ALA A 189 11.49 8.74 -11.87
C ALA A 189 11.20 7.44 -11.14
N VAL A 190 10.30 7.53 -10.13
CA VAL A 190 9.65 6.35 -9.56
C VAL A 190 8.15 6.44 -9.85
N TYR A 191 7.61 5.32 -10.33
CA TYR A 191 6.18 5.13 -10.51
C TYR A 191 5.61 4.32 -9.37
N PHE A 192 4.40 4.65 -8.94
CA PHE A 192 3.65 3.92 -7.92
C PHE A 192 2.26 3.61 -8.43
N ASP A 193 1.77 2.43 -8.03
CA ASP A 193 0.43 1.99 -8.40
C ASP A 193 -0.11 0.93 -7.44
N ASN A 194 -1.43 0.70 -7.49
CA ASN A 194 -2.14 -0.30 -6.69
C ASN A 194 -1.81 -0.19 -5.19
N VAL A 195 -1.86 1.03 -4.66
CA VAL A 195 -1.55 1.34 -3.26
C VAL A 195 -2.79 1.12 -2.40
N GLY A 196 -2.64 0.34 -1.36
CA GLY A 196 -3.73 0.03 -0.42
C GLY A 196 -3.26 0.12 1.03
N MET A 197 -4.24 0.22 1.95
CA MET A 197 -4.00 0.29 3.37
C MET A 197 -5.00 -0.58 4.14
N MET A 198 -4.51 -1.27 5.16
CA MET A 198 -5.34 -2.02 6.10
C MET A 198 -4.90 -1.76 7.54
N ILE A 199 -5.80 -2.03 8.47
CA ILE A 199 -5.59 -1.90 9.91
C ILE A 199 -5.84 -3.26 10.55
N SER A 200 -4.97 -3.65 11.49
CA SER A 200 -5.19 -4.82 12.33
C SER A 200 -5.08 -4.46 13.81
N ALA A 201 -5.85 -5.16 14.65
CA ALA A 201 -5.71 -5.04 16.09
C ALA A 201 -4.31 -5.48 16.53
N GLY A 202 -3.81 -4.89 17.59
CA GLY A 202 -2.54 -5.28 18.18
C GLY A 202 -2.51 -6.79 18.47
N ASP A 203 -1.36 -7.39 18.30
CA ASP A 203 -1.07 -8.80 18.58
C ASP A 203 -1.63 -9.86 17.62
N GLN A 204 -2.29 -9.49 16.52
CA GLN A 204 -2.78 -10.49 15.55
C GLN A 204 -1.68 -11.06 14.64
N LEU A 205 -0.44 -10.55 14.73
CA LEU A 205 0.74 -11.09 14.04
C LEU A 205 1.76 -11.71 15.01
N SER A 206 1.37 -12.00 16.25
CA SER A 206 2.21 -12.82 17.09
C SER A 206 2.27 -14.22 16.49
N SER A 207 3.48 -14.71 16.27
CA SER A 207 3.78 -16.04 15.73
C SER A 207 3.37 -17.20 16.66
N ASP A 208 2.51 -16.94 17.61
CA ASP A 208 1.82 -17.95 18.42
C ASP A 208 0.52 -18.47 17.80
N THR A 209 0.34 -18.22 16.50
CA THR A 209 -0.59 -19.06 15.77
C THR A 209 0.01 -20.46 15.80
N GLU A 210 -0.43 -21.30 16.70
CA GLU A 210 -0.36 -22.75 16.49
C GLU A 210 -0.77 -22.95 15.04
N ILE A 211 0.16 -23.43 14.22
CA ILE A 211 -0.18 -23.90 12.88
C ILE A 211 -1.14 -25.06 13.14
N ILE A 212 -2.43 -24.75 13.18
CA ILE A 212 -3.47 -25.78 13.16
C ILE A 212 -3.37 -26.36 11.76
N THR A 213 -2.49 -27.32 11.60
CA THR A 213 -2.42 -28.13 10.38
C THR A 213 -3.74 -28.90 10.34
N PRO A 214 -4.62 -28.63 9.36
CA PRO A 214 -5.84 -29.41 9.23
C PRO A 214 -5.45 -30.88 9.13
N LYS A 215 -6.05 -31.74 9.95
CA LYS A 215 -5.76 -33.17 9.91
C LYS A 215 -6.22 -33.82 8.62
N GLU A 216 -7.24 -33.25 8.00
CA GLU A 216 -7.68 -33.62 6.65
C GLU A 216 -8.23 -32.38 5.96
N PHE A 217 -7.80 -32.16 4.72
CA PHE A 217 -8.36 -31.18 3.81
C PHE A 217 -9.27 -31.91 2.82
N ALA A 218 -10.54 -31.56 2.78
CA ALA A 218 -11.47 -32.11 1.80
C ALA A 218 -12.07 -30.98 0.94
N LEU A 219 -11.82 -31.02 -0.36
CA LEU A 219 -12.54 -30.20 -1.31
C LEU A 219 -13.87 -30.87 -1.63
N LEU A 220 -14.99 -30.32 -1.13
CA LEU A 220 -16.33 -30.88 -1.29
C LEU A 220 -16.94 -30.62 -2.68
N GLY A 221 -16.30 -29.80 -3.49
CA GLY A 221 -16.70 -29.49 -4.86
C GLY A 221 -16.97 -28.03 -5.12
N ASN A 222 -17.26 -27.74 -6.36
CA ASN A 222 -17.65 -26.41 -6.80
C ASN A 222 -19.05 -26.43 -7.44
N TYR A 223 -19.84 -25.41 -7.20
CA TYR A 223 -21.16 -25.25 -7.82
C TYR A 223 -21.40 -23.79 -8.24
N PRO A 224 -21.90 -23.57 -9.45
CA PRO A 224 -22.14 -24.54 -10.52
C PRO A 224 -20.83 -25.04 -11.17
N ASN A 225 -20.87 -26.25 -11.71
CA ASN A 225 -19.78 -26.82 -12.50
C ASN A 225 -20.35 -27.41 -13.80
N PRO A 226 -20.01 -26.89 -14.97
CA PRO A 226 -19.06 -25.77 -15.23
C PRO A 226 -19.55 -24.42 -14.68
N PHE A 227 -18.61 -23.59 -14.18
CA PHE A 227 -18.95 -22.28 -13.62
C PHE A 227 -19.31 -21.25 -14.71
N ASN A 228 -20.24 -20.33 -14.37
CA ASN A 228 -20.64 -19.23 -15.25
C ASN A 228 -21.19 -18.04 -14.42
N PRO A 229 -20.55 -16.93 -14.43
CA PRO A 229 -19.15 -16.53 -14.33
C PRO A 229 -18.57 -16.68 -12.91
N VAL A 230 -19.37 -17.14 -11.95
CA VAL A 230 -19.02 -17.29 -10.52
C VAL A 230 -19.25 -18.73 -10.09
N THR A 231 -18.34 -19.27 -9.28
CA THR A 231 -18.50 -20.57 -8.63
C THR A 231 -18.25 -20.44 -7.13
N THR A 232 -18.96 -21.25 -6.35
CA THR A 232 -18.70 -21.38 -4.91
C THR A 232 -17.89 -22.66 -4.67
N LEU A 233 -16.74 -22.51 -4.03
CA LEU A 233 -15.94 -23.63 -3.54
C LEU A 233 -16.36 -23.95 -2.11
N ARG A 234 -16.67 -25.22 -1.83
CA ARG A 234 -16.90 -25.72 -0.47
C ARG A 234 -15.79 -26.65 -0.06
N PHE A 235 -15.26 -26.41 1.13
CA PHE A 235 -14.27 -27.28 1.76
C PHE A 235 -14.50 -27.32 3.27
N ASP A 236 -14.20 -28.45 3.86
CA ASP A 236 -14.20 -28.62 5.30
C ASP A 236 -12.77 -28.50 5.83
N LEU A 237 -12.65 -27.76 6.93
CA LEU A 237 -11.44 -27.69 7.74
C LEU A 237 -11.74 -28.45 9.05
N ASP A 238 -10.96 -29.48 9.33
CA ASP A 238 -11.15 -30.26 10.55
C ASP A 238 -10.56 -29.47 11.73
N TYR A 239 -11.44 -29.10 12.67
CA TYR A 239 -11.05 -28.48 13.93
C TYR A 239 -10.83 -29.61 14.96
N THR A 240 -9.60 -29.83 15.36
CA THR A 240 -9.36 -30.57 16.58
C THR A 240 -9.39 -29.64 17.78
N SER A 241 -10.38 -29.84 18.66
CA SER A 241 -10.47 -29.25 19.99
C SER A 241 -9.31 -29.65 20.90
#